data_29ea50ec833d724dd03a5a8eed91688b
#
_entry.id   29ea50ec833d724dd03a5a8eed91688b
#
_cell.length_a   1.000
_cell.length_b   1.000
_cell.length_c   1.000
_cell.angle_alpha   90.00
_cell.angle_beta   90.00
_cell.angle_gamma   90.00
#
_symmetry.space_group_name_H-M   'P 1'
#
loop_
_entity.id
_entity.type
_entity.pdbx_description
1 polymer ?
#
loop_
_entity_poly.entity_id
_entity_poly.type
_entity_poly.pdbx_seq_one_letter_code
_entity_poly.pdbx_strand_id
1 'polypeptide(L)'
;MKKASKIIVIFIFAMSVFVGVGAVEVFADTASQTNTVNEPVKFIAKQKGKKVVLKWNKSKNVKGYIIYKNGKKFKTLKKNKLTDKKVKKNKVYSYKIKAYTIANGKKVFSNSGQTVSIIMTDKKSKKVNAGRFKYIKNQ
;
A
#
# COMPACT_ATOMS: atom_id res chain seq x y z
N MET A 1 -26.11 7.59 31.18
CA MET A 1 -25.14 6.67 31.81
C MET A 1 -25.27 5.32 31.15
N LYS A 2 -24.38 4.91 30.29
CA LYS A 2 -24.35 3.55 29.72
C LYS A 2 -22.97 2.96 30.00
N LYS A 3 -22.99 1.90 30.85
CA LYS A 3 -21.80 1.19 31.32
C LYS A 3 -21.15 0.41 30.17
N ALA A 4 -19.86 0.58 29.99
CA ALA A 4 -19.05 -0.24 29.12
C ALA A 4 -18.89 -1.64 29.71
N SER A 5 -19.35 -2.67 29.01
CA SER A 5 -19.16 -4.06 29.38
C SER A 5 -17.76 -4.51 29.00
N LYS A 6 -16.91 -4.74 29.98
CA LYS A 6 -15.60 -5.37 29.78
C LYS A 6 -15.83 -6.88 29.64
N ILE A 7 -15.62 -7.41 28.45
CA ILE A 7 -15.57 -8.85 28.23
C ILE A 7 -14.16 -9.31 28.65
N ILE A 8 -14.10 -9.91 29.84
CA ILE A 8 -12.91 -10.63 30.31
C ILE A 8 -13.00 -12.04 29.75
N VAL A 9 -12.15 -12.38 28.78
CA VAL A 9 -11.99 -13.75 28.33
C VAL A 9 -11.01 -14.42 29.29
N ILE A 10 -11.56 -15.22 30.22
CA ILE A 10 -10.76 -16.05 31.11
C ILE A 10 -10.36 -17.30 30.33
N PHE A 11 -9.08 -17.46 30.02
CA PHE A 11 -8.52 -18.72 29.58
C PHE A 11 -8.43 -19.67 30.78
N ILE A 12 -9.32 -20.64 30.84
CA ILE A 12 -9.20 -21.75 31.78
C ILE A 12 -8.22 -22.74 31.17
N PHE A 13 -7.02 -22.81 31.75
CA PHE A 13 -6.04 -23.83 31.48
C PHE A 13 -6.47 -25.11 32.17
N ALA A 14 -7.12 -26.01 31.47
CA ALA A 14 -7.37 -27.37 31.95
C ALA A 14 -6.11 -28.19 31.77
N MET A 15 -5.41 -28.41 32.88
CA MET A 15 -4.27 -29.31 32.94
C MET A 15 -4.80 -30.74 33.03
N SER A 16 -4.88 -31.43 31.89
CA SER A 16 -5.17 -32.88 31.83
C SER A 16 -3.83 -33.60 31.71
N VAL A 17 -3.44 -34.26 32.80
CA VAL A 17 -2.32 -35.18 32.81
C VAL A 17 -2.80 -36.49 32.16
N PHE A 18 -2.34 -36.77 30.95
CA PHE A 18 -2.52 -38.10 30.34
C PHE A 18 -1.14 -38.74 30.14
N VAL A 19 -0.89 -39.77 30.92
CA VAL A 19 0.27 -40.65 30.82
C VAL A 19 -0.05 -41.73 29.78
N GLY A 20 0.79 -41.87 28.75
CA GLY A 20 0.82 -43.09 27.96
C GLY A 20 1.02 -42.90 26.45
N VAL A 21 2.25 -43.18 26.01
CA VAL A 21 2.65 -43.82 24.74
C VAL A 21 2.24 -43.14 23.42
N GLY A 22 3.26 -42.64 22.72
CA GLY A 22 3.16 -42.28 21.31
C GLY A 22 2.80 -40.80 21.07
N ALA A 23 3.70 -39.87 21.43
CA ALA A 23 3.56 -38.49 21.08
C ALA A 23 3.80 -38.30 19.61
N VAL A 24 2.72 -38.31 18.81
CA VAL A 24 2.74 -37.57 17.55
C VAL A 24 2.58 -36.10 17.96
N GLU A 25 3.68 -35.38 17.98
CA GLU A 25 3.64 -33.93 18.11
C GLU A 25 2.94 -33.40 16.85
N VAL A 26 1.65 -33.19 16.97
CA VAL A 26 0.91 -32.36 16.04
C VAL A 26 1.42 -30.95 16.31
N PHE A 27 2.42 -30.54 15.54
CA PHE A 27 2.72 -29.12 15.42
C PHE A 27 1.46 -28.44 14.92
N ALA A 28 0.71 -27.86 15.85
CA ALA A 28 -0.33 -26.93 15.48
C ALA A 28 0.39 -25.82 14.70
N ASP A 29 0.33 -25.92 13.39
CA ASP A 29 0.71 -24.86 12.48
C ASP A 29 -0.16 -23.65 12.86
N THR A 30 0.38 -22.84 13.74
CA THR A 30 -0.20 -21.54 14.04
C THR A 30 -0.06 -20.77 12.72
N ALA A 31 -1.07 -20.93 11.86
CA ALA A 31 -1.20 -20.15 10.64
C ALA A 31 -1.10 -18.68 11.06
N SER A 32 0.12 -18.17 10.99
CA SER A 32 0.41 -16.76 11.08
C SER A 32 -0.41 -16.12 9.97
N GLN A 33 -1.57 -15.57 10.32
CA GLN A 33 -2.34 -14.76 9.40
C GLN A 33 -1.47 -13.56 9.05
N THR A 34 -0.67 -13.73 8.01
CA THR A 34 0.02 -12.62 7.39
C THR A 34 -1.07 -11.70 6.86
N ASN A 35 -1.35 -10.63 7.58
CA ASN A 35 -2.25 -9.56 7.16
C ASN A 35 -1.63 -8.88 5.93
N THR A 36 -1.64 -9.58 4.81
CA THR A 36 -1.07 -9.10 3.55
C THR A 36 -1.95 -7.97 3.03
N VAL A 37 -1.45 -6.77 3.10
CA VAL A 37 -2.13 -5.58 2.55
C VAL A 37 -1.98 -5.60 1.03
N ASN A 38 -3.09 -5.73 0.32
CA ASN A 38 -3.11 -5.77 -1.14
C ASN A 38 -2.53 -4.48 -1.75
N GLU A 39 -1.61 -4.65 -2.68
CA GLU A 39 -0.99 -3.54 -3.37
C GLU A 39 -1.96 -2.82 -4.30
N PRO A 40 -1.79 -1.49 -4.48
CA PRO A 40 -2.51 -0.78 -5.51
C PRO A 40 -2.05 -1.26 -6.89
N VAL A 41 -2.99 -1.49 -7.79
CA VAL A 41 -2.71 -1.89 -9.18
C VAL A 41 -3.08 -0.80 -10.17
N LYS A 42 -2.51 -0.85 -11.38
CA LYS A 42 -2.74 0.12 -12.46
C LYS A 42 -2.46 1.56 -12.03
N PHE A 43 -1.34 1.77 -11.32
CA PHE A 43 -0.91 3.11 -10.95
C PHE A 43 -0.36 3.85 -12.18
N ILE A 44 -1.01 4.94 -12.55
CA ILE A 44 -0.68 5.73 -13.74
C ILE A 44 -0.55 7.21 -13.40
N ALA A 45 0.37 7.89 -14.08
CA ALA A 45 0.52 9.33 -14.06
C ALA A 45 0.22 9.92 -15.45
N LYS A 46 -0.54 10.99 -15.51
CA LYS A 46 -0.84 11.72 -16.74
C LYS A 46 -0.65 13.20 -16.52
N GLN A 47 0.03 13.86 -17.46
CA GLN A 47 0.05 15.32 -17.50
C GLN A 47 -1.31 15.86 -17.97
N LYS A 48 -1.82 16.86 -17.26
CA LYS A 48 -2.96 17.69 -17.70
C LYS A 48 -2.59 19.16 -17.55
N GLY A 49 -2.14 19.79 -18.66
CA GLY A 49 -1.58 21.13 -18.62
C GLY A 49 -0.41 21.21 -17.62
N LYS A 50 -0.46 22.13 -16.69
CA LYS A 50 0.57 22.35 -15.65
C LYS A 50 0.39 21.44 -14.39
N LYS A 51 -0.27 20.28 -14.48
CA LYS A 51 -0.58 19.38 -13.37
C LYS A 51 -0.28 17.93 -13.74
N VAL A 52 0.04 17.12 -12.74
CA VAL A 52 0.07 15.65 -12.87
C VAL A 52 -1.18 15.08 -12.21
N VAL A 53 -1.90 14.22 -12.92
CA VAL A 53 -3.03 13.46 -12.39
C VAL A 53 -2.59 12.01 -12.22
N LEU A 54 -2.61 11.54 -10.99
CA LEU A 54 -2.36 10.16 -10.60
C LEU A 54 -3.68 9.44 -10.45
N LYS A 55 -3.77 8.21 -10.96
CA LYS A 55 -4.92 7.31 -10.79
C LYS A 55 -4.43 5.89 -10.57
N TRP A 56 -5.20 5.10 -9.82
CA TRP A 56 -4.96 3.68 -9.57
C TRP A 56 -6.28 2.96 -9.30
N ASN A 57 -6.27 1.65 -9.36
CA ASN A 57 -7.42 0.86 -8.95
C ASN A 57 -7.47 0.79 -7.42
N LYS A 58 -8.69 0.77 -6.87
CA LYS A 58 -8.89 0.54 -5.44
C LYS A 58 -8.47 -0.89 -5.10
N SER A 59 -7.67 -1.03 -4.04
CA SER A 59 -7.36 -2.34 -3.44
C SER A 59 -8.46 -2.73 -2.46
N LYS A 60 -8.77 -4.01 -2.37
CA LYS A 60 -9.70 -4.54 -1.37
C LYS A 60 -9.04 -4.49 0.02
N ASN A 61 -9.85 -4.33 1.06
CA ASN A 61 -9.45 -4.39 2.48
C ASN A 61 -8.35 -3.40 2.88
N VAL A 62 -8.27 -2.22 2.23
CA VAL A 62 -7.35 -1.16 2.61
C VAL A 62 -8.06 0.05 3.19
N LYS A 63 -7.44 0.72 4.14
CA LYS A 63 -7.96 1.96 4.74
C LYS A 63 -7.56 3.20 3.94
N GLY A 64 -6.52 3.10 3.12
CA GLY A 64 -6.07 4.19 2.28
C GLY A 64 -4.72 3.95 1.62
N TYR A 65 -4.17 5.02 1.09
CA TYR A 65 -2.94 5.02 0.31
C TYR A 65 -2.00 6.13 0.78
N ILE A 66 -0.70 5.86 0.68
CA ILE A 66 0.34 6.86 0.84
C ILE A 66 1.03 7.03 -0.51
N ILE A 67 1.13 8.27 -0.95
CA ILE A 67 1.87 8.65 -2.15
C ILE A 67 3.17 9.31 -1.71
N TYR A 68 4.26 8.85 -2.32
CA TYR A 68 5.57 9.47 -2.24
C TYR A 68 5.86 10.18 -3.56
N LYS A 69 6.51 11.32 -3.49
CA LYS A 69 6.99 12.10 -4.63
C LYS A 69 8.49 12.29 -4.49
N ASN A 70 9.27 11.85 -5.48
CA ASN A 70 10.72 11.91 -5.45
C ASN A 70 11.32 11.34 -4.14
N GLY A 71 10.84 10.18 -3.70
CA GLY A 71 11.25 9.50 -2.48
C GLY A 71 10.66 10.03 -1.17
N LYS A 72 10.11 11.23 -1.13
CA LYS A 72 9.55 11.85 0.08
C LYS A 72 8.04 11.63 0.17
N LYS A 73 7.52 11.40 1.39
CA LYS A 73 6.08 11.30 1.64
C LYS A 73 5.39 12.57 1.19
N PHE A 74 4.44 12.45 0.27
CA PHE A 74 3.75 13.57 -0.34
C PHE A 74 2.32 13.72 0.19
N LYS A 75 1.52 12.64 0.15
CA LYS A 75 0.13 12.68 0.61
C LYS A 75 -0.39 11.32 1.07
N THR A 76 -1.27 11.34 2.08
CA THR A 76 -2.09 10.19 2.49
C THR A 76 -3.54 10.46 2.14
N LEU A 77 -4.24 9.50 1.54
CA LEU A 77 -5.62 9.67 1.08
C LEU A 77 -6.37 8.33 0.98
N LYS A 78 -7.70 8.39 1.00
CA LYS A 78 -8.59 7.23 0.83
C LYS A 78 -9.10 7.07 -0.61
N LYS A 79 -9.01 8.15 -1.40
CA LYS A 79 -9.46 8.16 -2.82
C LYS A 79 -8.40 7.49 -3.70
N ASN A 80 -8.81 7.03 -4.87
CA ASN A 80 -7.95 6.39 -5.87
C ASN A 80 -7.49 7.34 -6.99
N LYS A 81 -7.46 8.64 -6.68
CA LYS A 81 -7.02 9.72 -7.58
C LYS A 81 -6.37 10.83 -6.79
N LEU A 82 -5.29 11.39 -7.31
CA LEU A 82 -4.61 12.55 -6.77
C LEU A 82 -4.20 13.49 -7.92
N THR A 83 -4.34 14.80 -7.70
CA THR A 83 -3.81 15.81 -8.63
C THR A 83 -2.70 16.59 -7.94
N ASP A 84 -1.51 16.51 -8.52
CA ASP A 84 -0.37 17.32 -8.10
C ASP A 84 -0.28 18.58 -8.97
N LYS A 85 -0.47 19.73 -8.33
CA LYS A 85 -0.34 21.06 -8.96
C LYS A 85 1.06 21.65 -8.77
N LYS A 86 1.90 21.05 -7.90
CA LYS A 86 3.24 21.53 -7.57
C LYS A 86 4.29 20.87 -8.45
N VAL A 87 4.17 21.05 -9.75
CA VAL A 87 5.08 20.53 -10.77
C VAL A 87 5.51 21.65 -11.72
N LYS A 88 6.76 21.57 -12.18
CA LYS A 88 7.37 22.56 -13.11
C LYS A 88 7.68 21.87 -14.44
N LYS A 89 7.70 22.65 -15.53
CA LYS A 89 8.12 22.21 -16.87
C LYS A 89 9.55 21.68 -16.85
N ASN A 90 9.84 20.77 -17.77
CA ASN A 90 11.17 20.20 -17.99
C ASN A 90 11.78 19.56 -16.72
N LYS A 91 10.92 19.05 -15.84
CA LYS A 91 11.31 18.29 -14.65
C LYS A 91 10.69 16.91 -14.67
N VAL A 92 11.48 15.93 -14.20
CA VAL A 92 11.04 14.56 -13.99
C VAL A 92 10.49 14.45 -12.57
N TYR A 93 9.38 13.76 -12.42
CA TYR A 93 8.80 13.43 -11.13
C TYR A 93 8.56 11.93 -11.04
N SER A 94 9.06 11.32 -9.96
CA SER A 94 8.78 9.93 -9.63
C SER A 94 7.73 9.90 -8.52
N TYR A 95 6.70 9.08 -8.71
CA TYR A 95 5.65 8.84 -7.72
C TYR A 95 5.63 7.37 -7.36
N LYS A 96 5.64 7.07 -6.06
CA LYS A 96 5.44 5.73 -5.53
C LYS A 96 4.17 5.70 -4.71
N ILE A 97 3.39 4.62 -4.83
CA ILE A 97 2.17 4.41 -4.05
C ILE A 97 2.32 3.15 -3.20
N LYS A 98 1.89 3.22 -1.94
CA LYS A 98 1.67 2.06 -1.06
C LYS A 98 0.26 2.11 -0.50
N ALA A 99 -0.39 0.96 -0.36
CA ALA A 99 -1.62 0.83 0.40
C ALA A 99 -1.31 0.64 1.88
N TYR A 100 -2.29 0.93 2.74
CA TYR A 100 -2.21 0.61 4.17
C TYR A 100 -3.56 0.21 4.72
N THR A 101 -3.53 -0.60 5.76
CA THR A 101 -4.67 -0.90 6.64
C THR A 101 -4.31 -0.53 8.08
N ILE A 102 -5.25 -0.75 8.99
CA ILE A 102 -5.04 -0.61 10.44
C ILE A 102 -5.20 -2.00 11.06
N ALA A 103 -4.16 -2.47 11.71
CA ALA A 103 -4.19 -3.69 12.50
C ALA A 103 -3.64 -3.36 13.90
N ASN A 104 -4.36 -3.74 14.93
CA ASN A 104 -4.01 -3.47 16.35
C ASN A 104 -3.67 -1.98 16.60
N GLY A 105 -4.48 -1.07 16.03
CA GLY A 105 -4.29 0.38 16.16
C GLY A 105 -3.11 0.96 15.36
N LYS A 106 -2.30 0.13 14.70
CA LYS A 106 -1.12 0.55 13.94
C LYS A 106 -1.35 0.45 12.43
N LYS A 107 -0.66 1.28 11.66
CA LYS A 107 -0.67 1.19 10.18
C LYS A 107 0.22 0.07 9.71
N VAL A 108 -0.36 -0.87 8.96
CA VAL A 108 0.34 -1.92 8.24
C VAL A 108 0.32 -1.56 6.76
N PHE A 109 1.47 -1.61 6.09
CA PHE A 109 1.62 -1.21 4.70
C PHE A 109 1.75 -2.42 3.79
N SER A 110 1.39 -2.24 2.50
CA SER A 110 1.74 -3.24 1.49
C SER A 110 3.26 -3.40 1.39
N ASN A 111 3.72 -4.63 1.20
CA ASN A 111 5.14 -4.99 1.16
C ASN A 111 5.88 -4.18 0.10
N SER A 112 5.38 -4.19 -1.12
CA SER A 112 5.87 -3.36 -2.20
C SER A 112 4.90 -2.22 -2.53
N GLY A 113 5.20 -1.45 -3.55
CA GLY A 113 4.35 -0.40 -4.06
C GLY A 113 4.73 -0.09 -5.49
N GLN A 114 3.75 0.33 -6.28
CA GLN A 114 3.99 0.70 -7.67
C GLN A 114 4.65 2.07 -7.78
N THR A 115 5.58 2.20 -8.72
CA THR A 115 6.26 3.46 -9.05
C THR A 115 5.96 3.84 -10.49
N VAL A 116 5.73 5.13 -10.73
CA VAL A 116 5.58 5.71 -12.04
C VAL A 116 6.35 7.01 -12.11
N SER A 117 7.06 7.23 -13.21
CA SER A 117 7.74 8.51 -13.46
C SER A 117 7.13 9.23 -14.64
N ILE A 118 7.17 10.54 -14.62
CA ILE A 118 6.63 11.41 -15.65
C ILE A 118 7.53 12.63 -15.85
N ILE A 119 7.78 12.97 -17.12
CA ILE A 119 8.43 14.23 -17.51
C ILE A 119 7.33 15.23 -17.80
N MET A 120 7.43 16.42 -17.23
CA MET A 120 6.56 17.54 -17.54
C MET A 120 7.05 18.26 -18.79
N THR A 121 6.26 18.26 -19.85
CA THR A 121 6.58 18.89 -21.12
C THR A 121 5.58 19.98 -21.49
N ASP A 122 5.90 20.79 -22.50
CA ASP A 122 4.96 21.77 -23.06
C ASP A 122 3.84 21.12 -23.89
N LYS A 123 4.13 19.97 -24.48
CA LYS A 123 3.17 19.18 -25.25
C LYS A 123 2.43 18.20 -24.32
N LYS A 124 1.15 17.92 -24.58
CA LYS A 124 0.40 16.86 -23.87
C LYS A 124 1.20 15.57 -23.99
N SER A 125 1.74 15.07 -22.87
CA SER A 125 2.50 13.83 -22.89
C SER A 125 1.62 12.68 -23.38
N LYS A 126 2.10 11.92 -24.36
CA LYS A 126 1.53 10.61 -24.71
C LYS A 126 1.61 9.73 -23.47
N LYS A 127 0.61 8.82 -23.30
CA LYS A 127 0.57 7.83 -22.24
C LYS A 127 1.94 7.17 -22.03
N VAL A 128 2.54 7.33 -20.86
CA VAL A 128 3.66 6.50 -20.43
C VAL A 128 3.05 5.36 -19.62
N ASN A 129 3.01 4.17 -20.18
CA ASN A 129 2.60 2.97 -19.45
C ASN A 129 3.70 2.63 -18.44
N ALA A 130 3.31 2.35 -17.20
CA ALA A 130 4.21 1.81 -16.20
C ALA A 130 4.87 0.52 -16.75
N GLY A 131 6.19 0.49 -16.86
CA GLY A 131 6.92 -0.71 -17.25
C GLY A 131 7.87 -0.59 -18.45
N ARG A 132 7.96 0.53 -19.15
CA ARG A 132 8.89 0.69 -20.26
C ARG A 132 9.70 1.98 -20.14
N PHE A 133 10.76 1.95 -19.34
CA PHE A 133 11.87 2.86 -19.52
C PHE A 133 12.72 2.36 -20.68
N LYS A 134 12.60 2.99 -21.86
CA LYS A 134 13.70 2.98 -22.82
C LYS A 134 14.80 3.86 -22.23
N TYR A 135 15.89 3.25 -21.84
CA TYR A 135 17.13 3.91 -21.51
C TYR A 135 17.57 4.69 -22.75
N ILE A 136 17.49 6.00 -22.71
CA ILE A 136 18.11 6.83 -23.75
C ILE A 136 19.60 6.84 -23.42
N LYS A 137 20.38 5.98 -24.11
CA LYS A 137 21.83 6.10 -24.15
C LYS A 137 22.15 7.49 -24.71
N ASN A 138 22.77 8.34 -23.90
CA ASN A 138 23.43 9.53 -24.40
C ASN A 138 24.60 9.08 -25.27
N GLN A 139 24.53 9.42 -26.57
CA GLN A 139 25.69 9.48 -27.43
C GLN A 139 26.30 10.87 -27.29
#